data_3ea1bde8ea7a0a6499c68034c7af0906
#
_entry.id   3ea1bde8ea7a0a6499c68034c7af0906
#
_cell.length_a   1.000
_cell.length_b   1.000
_cell.length_c   1.000
_cell.angle_alpha   90.00
_cell.angle_beta   90.00
_cell.angle_gamma   90.00
#
_symmetry.space_group_name_H-M   'P 1'
#
loop_
_entity.id
_entity.type
_entity.pdbx_description
1 polymer ?
#
loop_
_entity_poly.entity_id
_entity_poly.type
_entity_poly.pdbx_seq_one_letter_code
_entity_poly.pdbx_strand_id
1 'polypeptide(L)'
;MPFDVDGPVTTVPVAAVRPGRSPRRAGENPEHVRVLADAPDELPPIIVRRADMRVVDGMHRLRAAGLRGETRIAVRFFEGGEDEAFVLGVRANVTHGLPLSLADRKAAAERIVTSHAHWSDRMIAKTSGLSAATVARLRRAHPELTPDTRVGHDGKVRPVNGMERRRVARAIMLAEPTLSLREVAKRAGISPETARSVRRRLPQEPAPPPPREDLVRQLRADPTLRFSETGRTLLRLLEVRALPPEKWAAIAANMPAHWRDVMGRVAMECADTWRTFADQLAAGPRTQTG
;
A
#
# COMPACT_ATOMS: atom_id res chain seq x y z
N MET A 1 1.03 -22.49 3.21
CA MET A 1 2.38 -22.02 3.62
C MET A 1 3.37 -23.11 3.23
N PRO A 2 4.49 -22.84 2.55
CA PRO A 2 5.31 -23.87 1.93
C PRO A 2 6.14 -24.74 2.90
N PHE A 3 5.99 -24.64 4.23
CA PHE A 3 6.84 -25.35 5.18
C PHE A 3 6.02 -25.89 6.35
N ASP A 4 5.10 -26.81 6.07
CA ASP A 4 4.40 -27.52 7.15
C ASP A 4 5.20 -28.77 7.55
N VAL A 5 5.36 -28.95 8.87
CA VAL A 5 6.02 -30.11 9.48
C VAL A 5 4.93 -30.99 10.08
N ASP A 6 4.05 -31.51 9.21
CA ASP A 6 2.91 -32.37 9.61
C ASP A 6 3.25 -33.86 9.64
N GLY A 7 4.55 -34.20 9.57
CA GLY A 7 5.01 -35.59 9.64
C GLY A 7 4.78 -36.21 11.03
N PRO A 8 4.69 -37.56 11.10
CA PRO A 8 4.55 -38.28 12.35
C PRO A 8 5.75 -38.01 13.28
N VAL A 9 5.49 -38.02 14.59
CA VAL A 9 6.57 -37.99 15.59
C VAL A 9 7.31 -39.32 15.58
N THR A 10 8.61 -39.27 15.47
CA THR A 10 9.50 -40.42 15.46
C THR A 10 10.58 -40.25 16.54
N THR A 11 11.05 -41.31 17.14
CA THR A 11 12.09 -41.27 18.16
C THR A 11 13.43 -41.70 17.56
N VAL A 12 14.46 -40.85 17.70
CA VAL A 12 15.82 -41.12 17.19
C VAL A 12 16.87 -41.06 18.29
N PRO A 13 18.03 -41.71 18.13
CA PRO A 13 19.16 -41.57 19.09
C PRO A 13 19.60 -40.09 19.16
N VAL A 14 19.81 -39.57 20.38
CA VAL A 14 20.36 -38.21 20.60
C VAL A 14 21.68 -38.03 19.88
N ALA A 15 22.56 -39.06 19.91
CA ALA A 15 23.85 -39.05 19.24
C ALA A 15 23.79 -38.94 17.70
N ALA A 16 22.65 -39.30 17.08
CA ALA A 16 22.46 -39.19 15.63
C ALA A 16 22.10 -37.77 15.21
N VAL A 17 21.64 -36.93 16.14
CA VAL A 17 21.18 -35.57 15.84
C VAL A 17 22.32 -34.58 15.90
N ARG A 18 22.47 -33.77 14.88
CA ARG A 18 23.56 -32.78 14.75
C ARG A 18 23.05 -31.36 15.01
N PRO A 19 23.91 -30.48 15.59
CA PRO A 19 23.57 -29.06 15.68
C PRO A 19 23.26 -28.46 14.32
N GLY A 20 22.17 -27.69 14.25
CA GLY A 20 21.75 -26.97 13.06
C GLY A 20 22.25 -25.52 13.07
N ARG A 21 21.91 -24.77 12.01
CA ARG A 21 22.17 -23.33 11.93
C ARG A 21 21.13 -22.56 12.76
N SER A 22 21.57 -22.10 13.94
CA SER A 22 20.71 -21.31 14.82
C SER A 22 20.49 -19.88 14.27
N PRO A 23 19.29 -19.33 14.35
CA PRO A 23 19.06 -17.90 14.11
C PRO A 23 19.59 -17.01 15.25
N ARG A 24 20.04 -17.60 16.39
CA ARG A 24 20.60 -16.90 17.55
C ARG A 24 22.09 -16.71 17.37
N ARG A 25 22.55 -15.46 17.36
CA ARG A 25 24.00 -15.13 17.26
C ARG A 25 24.77 -15.50 18.51
N ALA A 26 24.15 -15.41 19.67
CA ALA A 26 24.74 -15.77 20.96
C ALA A 26 24.69 -17.27 21.27
N GLY A 27 24.13 -18.11 20.38
CA GLY A 27 23.92 -19.52 20.62
C GLY A 27 22.77 -19.85 21.58
N GLU A 28 22.86 -20.99 22.26
CA GLU A 28 21.88 -21.45 23.23
C GLU A 28 22.01 -20.69 24.57
N ASN A 29 20.86 -20.46 25.24
CA ASN A 29 20.84 -19.92 26.59
C ASN A 29 21.01 -21.07 27.63
N PRO A 30 22.10 -21.14 28.40
CA PRO A 30 22.35 -22.23 29.35
C PRO A 30 21.30 -22.30 30.47
N GLU A 31 20.80 -21.17 30.94
CA GLU A 31 19.77 -21.12 31.98
C GLU A 31 18.47 -21.74 31.46
N HIS A 32 18.07 -21.37 30.26
CA HIS A 32 16.87 -21.95 29.65
C HIS A 32 17.02 -23.46 29.39
N VAL A 33 18.21 -23.94 29.05
CA VAL A 33 18.50 -25.37 28.91
C VAL A 33 18.32 -26.08 30.25
N ARG A 34 18.79 -25.50 31.37
CA ARG A 34 18.61 -26.08 32.72
C ARG A 34 17.11 -26.11 33.10
N VAL A 35 16.40 -25.02 32.90
CA VAL A 35 14.94 -24.98 33.16
C VAL A 35 14.19 -26.08 32.39
N LEU A 36 14.57 -26.33 31.14
CA LEU A 36 13.98 -27.42 30.34
C LEU A 36 14.44 -28.80 30.85
N ALA A 37 15.68 -28.92 31.34
CA ALA A 37 16.17 -30.19 31.90
C ALA A 37 15.50 -30.55 33.23
N ASP A 38 15.15 -29.54 34.03
CA ASP A 38 14.48 -29.71 35.33
C ASP A 38 12.96 -29.83 35.20
N ALA A 39 12.38 -29.56 34.02
CA ALA A 39 10.94 -29.65 33.82
C ALA A 39 10.44 -31.10 33.97
N PRO A 40 9.34 -31.35 34.71
CA PRO A 40 8.85 -32.69 34.96
C PRO A 40 8.18 -33.32 33.73
N ASP A 41 7.70 -32.50 32.79
CA ASP A 41 6.98 -32.95 31.64
C ASP A 41 7.85 -33.40 30.48
N GLU A 42 7.30 -34.26 29.64
CA GLU A 42 7.93 -34.67 28.39
C GLU A 42 8.06 -33.47 27.44
N LEU A 43 9.27 -33.25 26.92
CA LEU A 43 9.50 -32.09 26.03
C LEU A 43 8.86 -32.31 24.66
N PRO A 44 8.24 -31.28 24.06
CA PRO A 44 7.72 -31.38 22.71
C PRO A 44 8.79 -31.81 21.69
N PRO A 45 8.42 -32.54 20.62
CA PRO A 45 9.35 -33.04 19.63
C PRO A 45 10.14 -31.89 18.98
N ILE A 46 11.43 -32.13 18.74
CA ILE A 46 12.26 -31.18 17.99
C ILE A 46 12.04 -31.35 16.48
N ILE A 47 12.37 -30.31 15.70
CA ILE A 47 12.33 -30.38 14.24
C ILE A 47 13.74 -30.66 13.73
N VAL A 48 13.90 -31.71 12.91
CA VAL A 48 15.18 -32.14 12.37
C VAL A 48 15.07 -32.26 10.86
N ARG A 49 16.05 -31.71 10.13
CA ARG A 49 16.15 -31.92 8.68
C ARG A 49 16.62 -33.36 8.40
N ARG A 50 15.78 -34.12 7.66
CA ARG A 50 16.07 -35.55 7.43
C ARG A 50 17.36 -35.81 6.68
N ALA A 51 17.70 -34.97 5.71
CA ALA A 51 18.83 -35.16 4.79
C ALA A 51 20.19 -35.25 5.50
N ASP A 52 20.36 -34.56 6.63
CA ASP A 52 21.65 -34.47 7.34
C ASP A 52 21.53 -34.56 8.88
N MET A 53 20.34 -34.86 9.37
CA MET A 53 20.01 -34.98 10.80
C MET A 53 20.32 -33.70 11.60
N ARG A 54 20.29 -32.52 10.98
CA ARG A 54 20.50 -31.23 11.66
C ARG A 54 19.22 -30.68 12.26
N VAL A 55 19.34 -30.15 13.48
CA VAL A 55 18.23 -29.48 14.16
C VAL A 55 17.80 -28.22 13.39
N VAL A 56 16.54 -28.12 13.13
CA VAL A 56 15.88 -26.92 12.55
C VAL A 56 15.31 -26.05 13.68
N ASP A 57 14.63 -26.67 14.64
CA ASP A 57 14.14 -26.04 15.87
C ASP A 57 14.24 -26.98 17.05
N GLY A 58 14.51 -26.44 18.24
CA GLY A 58 14.57 -27.17 19.50
C GLY A 58 15.98 -27.49 20.00
N MET A 59 17.01 -26.72 19.66
CA MET A 59 18.39 -26.92 20.18
C MET A 59 18.44 -26.94 21.70
N HIS A 60 17.71 -26.08 22.40
CA HIS A 60 17.63 -26.09 23.87
C HIS A 60 17.05 -27.40 24.40
N ARG A 61 16.03 -27.95 23.73
CA ARG A 61 15.44 -29.27 24.07
C ARG A 61 16.40 -30.42 23.82
N LEU A 62 17.16 -30.38 22.74
CA LEU A 62 18.22 -31.38 22.48
C LEU A 62 19.31 -31.33 23.57
N ARG A 63 19.73 -30.12 23.98
CA ARG A 63 20.70 -29.97 25.08
C ARG A 63 20.13 -30.44 26.43
N ALA A 64 18.88 -30.11 26.70
CA ALA A 64 18.17 -30.55 27.92
C ALA A 64 18.06 -32.10 27.97
N ALA A 65 17.71 -32.76 26.87
CA ALA A 65 17.71 -34.22 26.77
C ALA A 65 19.09 -34.82 27.10
N GLY A 66 20.16 -34.22 26.58
CA GLY A 66 21.51 -34.61 26.94
C GLY A 66 21.84 -34.45 28.43
N LEU A 67 21.41 -33.36 29.08
CA LEU A 67 21.58 -33.16 30.53
C LEU A 67 20.78 -34.16 31.38
N ARG A 68 19.62 -34.59 30.89
CA ARG A 68 18.79 -35.65 31.51
C ARG A 68 19.37 -37.04 31.31
N GLY A 69 20.44 -37.22 30.52
CA GLY A 69 20.99 -38.52 30.18
C GLY A 69 20.10 -39.35 29.24
N GLU A 70 19.15 -38.69 28.52
CA GLU A 70 18.28 -39.35 27.57
C GLU A 70 19.10 -39.87 26.36
N THR A 71 18.91 -41.11 26.00
CA THR A 71 19.58 -41.73 24.84
C THR A 71 18.78 -41.52 23.53
N ARG A 72 17.51 -41.19 23.63
CA ARG A 72 16.59 -40.99 22.50
C ARG A 72 15.80 -39.71 22.68
N ILE A 73 15.39 -39.09 21.55
CA ILE A 73 14.63 -37.89 21.54
C ILE A 73 13.52 -37.95 20.47
N ALA A 74 12.34 -37.40 20.78
CA ALA A 74 11.23 -37.28 19.86
C ALA A 74 11.52 -36.19 18.79
N VAL A 75 11.34 -36.52 17.53
CA VAL A 75 11.60 -35.62 16.41
C VAL A 75 10.42 -35.59 15.42
N ARG A 76 10.24 -34.48 14.74
CA ARG A 76 9.52 -34.37 13.46
C ARG A 76 10.51 -34.08 12.36
N PHE A 77 10.41 -34.77 11.24
CA PHE A 77 11.32 -34.56 10.13
C PHE A 77 10.84 -33.46 9.20
N PHE A 78 11.77 -32.65 8.74
CA PHE A 78 11.60 -31.67 7.69
C PHE A 78 12.36 -32.13 6.44
N GLU A 79 11.69 -32.13 5.27
CA GLU A 79 12.22 -32.66 4.00
C GLU A 79 12.75 -31.57 3.05
N GLY A 80 12.88 -30.33 3.49
CA GLY A 80 13.33 -29.21 2.65
C GLY A 80 14.84 -28.99 2.61
N GLY A 81 15.25 -28.00 1.81
CA GLY A 81 16.61 -27.54 1.70
C GLY A 81 17.13 -26.80 2.94
N GLU A 82 18.42 -26.43 2.93
CA GLU A 82 19.06 -25.77 4.08
C GLU A 82 18.50 -24.38 4.35
N ASP A 83 18.23 -23.60 3.29
CA ASP A 83 17.69 -22.25 3.44
C ASP A 83 16.22 -22.27 3.86
N GLU A 84 15.45 -23.24 3.40
CA GLU A 84 14.08 -23.48 3.83
C GLU A 84 14.02 -23.90 5.30
N ALA A 85 14.95 -24.80 5.73
CA ALA A 85 15.10 -25.19 7.12
C ALA A 85 15.42 -23.99 8.02
N PHE A 86 16.32 -23.10 7.58
CA PHE A 86 16.62 -21.87 8.30
C PHE A 86 15.40 -20.96 8.47
N VAL A 87 14.63 -20.75 7.39
CA VAL A 87 13.39 -19.97 7.42
C VAL A 87 12.37 -20.58 8.39
N LEU A 88 12.21 -21.90 8.37
CA LEU A 88 11.34 -22.63 9.29
C LEU A 88 11.77 -22.41 10.76
N GLY A 89 13.08 -22.54 11.04
CA GLY A 89 13.66 -22.30 12.36
C GLY A 89 13.44 -20.87 12.87
N VAL A 90 13.61 -19.87 12.00
CA VAL A 90 13.31 -18.46 12.33
C VAL A 90 11.83 -18.30 12.69
N ARG A 91 10.92 -18.84 11.89
CA ARG A 91 9.47 -18.76 12.11
C ARG A 91 9.06 -19.42 13.42
N ALA A 92 9.58 -20.60 13.71
CA ALA A 92 9.31 -21.33 14.95
C ALA A 92 9.71 -20.50 16.18
N ASN A 93 10.88 -19.86 16.14
CA ASN A 93 11.38 -19.01 17.23
C ASN A 93 10.64 -17.66 17.37
N VAL A 94 9.95 -17.17 16.32
CA VAL A 94 9.11 -15.96 16.38
C VAL A 94 7.73 -16.28 16.95
N THR A 95 7.21 -17.50 16.67
CA THR A 95 5.84 -17.89 17.04
C THR A 95 5.81 -18.55 18.44
N HIS A 96 6.80 -19.37 18.76
CA HIS A 96 6.86 -20.17 19.98
C HIS A 96 8.29 -20.21 20.52
N GLY A 97 8.44 -20.36 21.84
CA GLY A 97 9.72 -20.51 22.50
C GLY A 97 10.35 -19.20 23.00
N LEU A 98 11.65 -19.26 23.32
CA LEU A 98 12.42 -18.09 23.78
C LEU A 98 12.50 -17.05 22.65
N PRO A 99 12.08 -15.78 22.87
CA PRO A 99 12.08 -14.76 21.82
C PRO A 99 13.48 -14.50 21.25
N LEU A 100 13.57 -14.29 19.93
CA LEU A 100 14.79 -13.78 19.30
C LEU A 100 14.99 -12.31 19.64
N SER A 101 16.23 -11.91 19.90
CA SER A 101 16.57 -10.50 20.06
C SER A 101 16.29 -9.72 18.76
N LEU A 102 16.17 -8.39 18.84
CA LEU A 102 16.01 -7.56 17.65
C LEU A 102 17.21 -7.71 16.69
N ALA A 103 18.42 -7.90 17.23
CA ALA A 103 19.63 -8.12 16.45
C ALA A 103 19.58 -9.45 15.70
N ASP A 104 19.14 -10.54 16.36
CA ASP A 104 18.97 -11.85 15.74
C ASP A 104 17.91 -11.82 14.62
N ARG A 105 16.76 -11.16 14.88
CA ARG A 105 15.70 -11.02 13.88
C ARG A 105 16.18 -10.26 12.65
N LYS A 106 16.98 -9.19 12.81
CA LYS A 106 17.57 -8.45 11.70
C LYS A 106 18.57 -9.31 10.90
N ALA A 107 19.47 -10.02 11.57
CA ALA A 107 20.42 -10.91 10.91
C ALA A 107 19.71 -12.07 10.18
N ALA A 108 18.69 -12.64 10.80
CA ALA A 108 17.86 -13.67 10.15
C ALA A 108 17.14 -13.11 8.91
N ALA A 109 16.56 -11.93 8.99
CA ALA A 109 15.88 -11.29 7.85
C ALA A 109 16.86 -10.97 6.71
N GLU A 110 18.06 -10.50 7.01
CA GLU A 110 19.12 -10.23 6.02
C GLU A 110 19.51 -11.52 5.27
N ARG A 111 19.72 -12.61 5.99
CA ARG A 111 19.99 -13.91 5.38
C ARG A 111 18.80 -14.39 4.52
N ILE A 112 17.55 -14.19 4.96
CA ILE A 112 16.37 -14.54 4.16
C ILE A 112 16.27 -13.66 2.90
N VAL A 113 16.63 -12.38 2.98
CA VAL A 113 16.71 -11.48 1.81
C VAL A 113 17.66 -12.04 0.75
N THR A 114 18.82 -12.59 1.17
CA THR A 114 19.80 -13.15 0.23
C THR A 114 19.38 -14.50 -0.33
N SER A 115 18.90 -15.42 0.49
CA SER A 115 18.52 -16.77 0.06
C SER A 115 17.17 -16.82 -0.67
N HIS A 116 16.25 -15.89 -0.35
CA HIS A 116 14.90 -15.82 -0.90
C HIS A 116 14.60 -14.42 -1.48
N ALA A 117 15.47 -13.94 -2.38
CA ALA A 117 15.37 -12.60 -2.96
C ALA A 117 13.99 -12.32 -3.59
N HIS A 118 13.32 -13.36 -4.11
CA HIS A 118 11.99 -13.30 -4.71
C HIS A 118 10.83 -13.13 -3.69
N TRP A 119 11.10 -13.22 -2.39
CA TRP A 119 10.05 -12.99 -1.39
C TRP A 119 9.79 -11.51 -1.18
N SER A 120 8.51 -11.14 -0.97
CA SER A 120 8.14 -9.77 -0.65
C SER A 120 8.63 -9.38 0.75
N ASP A 121 8.87 -8.08 0.95
CA ASP A 121 9.29 -7.55 2.25
C ASP A 121 8.26 -7.85 3.36
N ARG A 122 6.97 -7.92 3.03
CA ARG A 122 5.91 -8.32 3.97
C ARG A 122 6.01 -9.80 4.37
N MET A 123 6.38 -10.67 3.44
CA MET A 123 6.56 -12.10 3.71
C MET A 123 7.75 -12.33 4.64
N ILE A 124 8.90 -11.70 4.35
CA ILE A 124 10.09 -11.78 5.19
C ILE A 124 9.84 -11.15 6.57
N ALA A 125 9.16 -10.01 6.62
CA ALA A 125 8.80 -9.33 7.86
C ALA A 125 7.97 -10.22 8.79
N LYS A 126 6.95 -10.89 8.25
CA LYS A 126 6.12 -11.83 9.02
C LYS A 126 6.92 -13.03 9.54
N THR A 127 7.84 -13.56 8.71
CA THR A 127 8.70 -14.69 9.10
C THR A 127 9.69 -14.31 10.20
N SER A 128 10.28 -13.12 10.15
CA SER A 128 11.32 -12.67 11.08
C SER A 128 10.82 -11.85 12.27
N GLY A 129 9.51 -11.57 12.35
CA GLY A 129 8.93 -10.73 13.40
C GLY A 129 9.35 -9.26 13.31
N LEU A 130 9.67 -8.75 12.10
CA LEU A 130 10.05 -7.36 11.84
C LEU A 130 8.95 -6.60 11.12
N SER A 131 9.10 -5.27 10.98
CA SER A 131 8.26 -4.48 10.07
C SER A 131 8.73 -4.61 8.62
N ALA A 132 7.80 -4.52 7.66
CA ALA A 132 8.14 -4.51 6.24
C ALA A 132 9.08 -3.35 5.86
N ALA A 133 8.97 -2.21 6.55
CA ALA A 133 9.86 -1.07 6.35
C ALA A 133 11.31 -1.39 6.76
N THR A 134 11.49 -2.15 7.86
CA THR A 134 12.82 -2.62 8.29
C THR A 134 13.42 -3.57 7.26
N VAL A 135 12.65 -4.53 6.75
CA VAL A 135 13.11 -5.47 5.70
C VAL A 135 13.46 -4.73 4.42
N ALA A 136 12.63 -3.77 3.99
CA ALA A 136 12.92 -2.94 2.82
C ALA A 136 14.24 -2.16 2.97
N ARG A 137 14.59 -1.73 4.19
CA ARG A 137 15.88 -1.07 4.47
C ARG A 137 17.04 -2.05 4.38
N LEU A 138 16.90 -3.26 4.94
CA LEU A 138 17.93 -4.31 4.82
C LEU A 138 18.17 -4.68 3.35
N ARG A 139 17.12 -4.85 2.57
CA ARG A 139 17.22 -5.17 1.14
C ARG A 139 17.95 -4.09 0.34
N ARG A 140 17.82 -2.81 0.69
CA ARG A 140 18.56 -1.72 0.02
C ARG A 140 20.08 -1.83 0.17
N ALA A 141 20.56 -2.55 1.16
CA ALA A 141 21.99 -2.86 1.29
C ALA A 141 22.48 -3.92 0.28
N HIS A 142 21.54 -4.60 -0.40
CA HIS A 142 21.80 -5.65 -1.40
C HIS A 142 21.10 -5.33 -2.74
N PRO A 143 21.49 -4.26 -3.44
CA PRO A 143 20.84 -3.83 -4.69
C PRO A 143 20.95 -4.87 -5.80
N GLU A 144 22.01 -5.69 -5.79
CA GLU A 144 22.25 -6.79 -6.72
C GLU A 144 21.20 -7.90 -6.65
N LEU A 145 20.50 -8.01 -5.52
CA LEU A 145 19.47 -9.03 -5.28
C LEU A 145 18.06 -8.51 -5.55
N THR A 146 17.89 -7.68 -6.59
CA THR A 146 16.57 -7.13 -6.93
C THR A 146 15.94 -7.90 -8.08
N PRO A 147 15.07 -8.88 -7.82
CA PRO A 147 14.34 -9.60 -8.85
C PRO A 147 13.26 -8.73 -9.49
N ASP A 148 12.90 -9.00 -10.73
CA ASP A 148 11.81 -8.29 -11.45
C ASP A 148 10.45 -8.49 -10.79
N THR A 149 10.26 -9.62 -10.10
CA THR A 149 9.01 -9.99 -9.44
C THR A 149 9.25 -10.51 -8.04
N ARG A 150 8.25 -10.33 -7.18
CA ARG A 150 8.27 -10.89 -5.80
C ARG A 150 6.99 -11.63 -5.49
N VAL A 151 7.12 -12.71 -4.71
CA VAL A 151 6.00 -13.50 -4.20
C VAL A 151 5.51 -12.87 -2.89
N GLY A 152 4.22 -12.58 -2.82
CA GLY A 152 3.57 -12.09 -1.61
C GLY A 152 3.28 -13.24 -0.63
N HIS A 153 2.92 -12.88 0.61
CA HIS A 153 2.45 -13.82 1.62
C HIS A 153 1.20 -14.62 1.18
N ASP A 154 0.42 -14.07 0.26
CA ASP A 154 -0.75 -14.68 -0.37
C ASP A 154 -0.40 -15.58 -1.59
N GLY A 155 0.87 -15.89 -1.79
CA GLY A 155 1.38 -16.67 -2.91
C GLY A 155 1.35 -15.95 -4.27
N LYS A 156 0.82 -14.72 -4.34
CA LYS A 156 0.72 -13.99 -5.61
C LYS A 156 2.05 -13.36 -5.99
N VAL A 157 2.44 -13.58 -7.24
CA VAL A 157 3.61 -12.93 -7.84
C VAL A 157 3.26 -11.50 -8.26
N ARG A 158 4.08 -10.53 -7.84
CA ARG A 158 3.89 -9.11 -8.16
C ARG A 158 5.18 -8.50 -8.68
N PRO A 159 5.12 -7.65 -9.73
CA PRO A 159 6.30 -6.93 -10.21
C PRO A 159 6.82 -5.96 -9.15
N VAL A 160 8.14 -5.89 -9.00
CA VAL A 160 8.81 -4.99 -8.05
C VAL A 160 8.60 -3.53 -8.44
N ASN A 161 8.67 -3.22 -9.73
CA ASN A 161 8.52 -1.87 -10.28
C ASN A 161 7.06 -1.50 -10.58
N GLY A 162 6.11 -1.96 -9.75
CA GLY A 162 4.68 -1.71 -9.97
C GLY A 162 4.30 -0.23 -10.00
N MET A 163 4.99 0.64 -9.26
CA MET A 163 4.77 2.09 -9.31
C MET A 163 5.27 2.68 -10.63
N GLU A 164 6.46 2.32 -11.06
CA GLU A 164 7.03 2.80 -12.32
C GLU A 164 6.20 2.34 -13.52
N ARG A 165 5.80 1.07 -13.55
CA ARG A 165 4.91 0.56 -14.60
C ARG A 165 3.56 1.27 -14.64
N ARG A 166 3.01 1.67 -13.49
CA ARG A 166 1.79 2.52 -13.43
C ARG A 166 2.06 3.93 -13.93
N ARG A 167 3.24 4.50 -13.67
CA ARG A 167 3.67 5.78 -14.20
C ARG A 167 3.76 5.75 -15.72
N VAL A 168 4.39 4.69 -16.26
CA VAL A 168 4.44 4.45 -17.72
C VAL A 168 3.04 4.31 -18.31
N ALA A 169 2.16 3.51 -17.68
CA ALA A 169 0.78 3.38 -18.13
C ALA A 169 0.03 4.72 -18.14
N ARG A 170 0.24 5.55 -17.13
CA ARG A 170 -0.33 6.90 -17.06
C ARG A 170 0.17 7.78 -18.19
N ALA A 171 1.48 7.77 -18.46
CA ALA A 171 2.07 8.54 -19.56
C ALA A 171 1.51 8.11 -20.93
N ILE A 172 1.40 6.80 -21.17
CA ILE A 172 0.79 6.26 -22.40
C ILE A 172 -0.66 6.73 -22.55
N MET A 173 -1.46 6.66 -21.49
CA MET A 173 -2.86 7.07 -21.53
C MET A 173 -3.07 8.57 -21.76
N LEU A 174 -2.14 9.40 -21.31
CA LEU A 174 -2.18 10.84 -21.55
C LEU A 174 -1.74 11.19 -22.98
N ALA A 175 -0.75 10.49 -23.51
CA ALA A 175 -0.27 10.68 -24.90
C ALA A 175 -1.25 10.12 -25.94
N GLU A 176 -1.87 8.98 -25.65
CA GLU A 176 -2.77 8.26 -26.55
C GLU A 176 -4.09 7.89 -25.85
N PRO A 177 -5.02 8.85 -25.64
CA PRO A 177 -6.24 8.64 -24.83
C PRO A 177 -7.19 7.57 -25.38
N THR A 178 -7.15 7.32 -26.70
CA THR A 178 -8.01 6.37 -27.42
C THR A 178 -7.54 4.92 -27.30
N LEU A 179 -6.31 4.66 -26.82
CA LEU A 179 -5.77 3.31 -26.69
C LEU A 179 -6.63 2.43 -25.76
N SER A 180 -6.82 1.18 -26.17
CA SER A 180 -7.53 0.21 -25.36
C SER A 180 -6.76 -0.12 -24.08
N LEU A 181 -7.50 -0.45 -22.99
CA LEU A 181 -6.87 -0.84 -21.71
C LEU A 181 -5.94 -2.07 -21.87
N ARG A 182 -6.25 -2.98 -22.80
CA ARG A 182 -5.42 -4.15 -23.08
C ARG A 182 -4.08 -3.76 -23.69
N GLU A 183 -4.09 -2.83 -24.64
CA GLU A 183 -2.87 -2.36 -25.29
C GLU A 183 -1.99 -1.54 -24.34
N VAL A 184 -2.58 -0.64 -23.54
CA VAL A 184 -1.87 0.07 -22.47
C VAL A 184 -1.26 -0.91 -21.47
N ALA A 185 -2.01 -1.93 -21.06
CA ALA A 185 -1.54 -2.95 -20.13
C ALA A 185 -0.33 -3.71 -20.70
N LYS A 186 -0.40 -4.10 -21.99
CA LYS A 186 0.69 -4.77 -22.71
C LYS A 186 1.95 -3.91 -22.75
N ARG A 187 1.84 -2.65 -23.21
CA ARG A 187 2.98 -1.72 -23.33
C ARG A 187 3.60 -1.35 -21.98
N ALA A 188 2.79 -1.17 -20.95
CA ALA A 188 3.26 -0.83 -19.61
C ALA A 188 3.67 -2.04 -18.76
N GLY A 189 3.48 -3.27 -19.23
CA GLY A 189 3.77 -4.50 -18.50
C GLY A 189 2.95 -4.66 -17.20
N ILE A 190 1.67 -4.28 -17.23
CA ILE A 190 0.72 -4.40 -16.11
C ILE A 190 -0.50 -5.23 -16.51
N SER A 191 -1.34 -5.60 -15.54
CA SER A 191 -2.62 -6.24 -15.86
C SER A 191 -3.64 -5.24 -16.41
N PRO A 192 -4.60 -5.68 -17.26
CA PRO A 192 -5.69 -4.81 -17.74
C PRO A 192 -6.50 -4.17 -16.59
N GLU A 193 -6.67 -4.87 -15.47
CA GLU A 193 -7.35 -4.34 -14.29
C GLU A 193 -6.53 -3.23 -13.60
N THR A 194 -5.21 -3.38 -13.56
CA THR A 194 -4.31 -2.31 -13.09
C THR A 194 -4.39 -1.10 -14.03
N ALA A 195 -4.42 -1.31 -15.35
CA ALA A 195 -4.59 -0.23 -16.32
C ALA A 195 -5.93 0.49 -16.14
N ARG A 196 -7.03 -0.24 -15.90
CA ARG A 196 -8.35 0.33 -15.56
C ARG A 196 -8.28 1.20 -14.31
N SER A 197 -7.61 0.72 -13.26
CA SER A 197 -7.42 1.48 -12.03
C SER A 197 -6.60 2.76 -12.24
N VAL A 198 -5.59 2.73 -13.10
CA VAL A 198 -4.79 3.91 -13.47
C VAL A 198 -5.66 4.91 -14.24
N ARG A 199 -6.45 4.47 -15.24
CA ARG A 199 -7.35 5.33 -16.04
C ARG A 199 -8.38 6.04 -15.15
N ARG A 200 -8.96 5.34 -14.17
CA ARG A 200 -9.91 5.93 -13.23
C ARG A 200 -9.32 7.04 -12.36
N ARG A 201 -8.00 7.04 -12.15
CA ARG A 201 -7.27 8.02 -11.35
C ARG A 201 -6.60 9.13 -12.18
N LEU A 202 -6.73 9.07 -13.50
CA LEU A 202 -6.33 10.20 -14.34
C LEU A 202 -7.27 11.37 -14.02
N PRO A 203 -6.75 12.62 -14.02
CA PRO A 203 -7.62 13.77 -14.02
C PRO A 203 -8.58 13.61 -15.21
N GLN A 204 -9.84 13.47 -14.94
CA GLN A 204 -10.85 13.65 -15.99
C GLN A 204 -10.76 15.11 -16.39
N GLU A 205 -10.72 15.40 -17.70
CA GLU A 205 -10.99 16.77 -18.13
C GLU A 205 -12.25 17.23 -17.41
N PRO A 206 -12.24 18.40 -16.76
CA PRO A 206 -13.43 18.90 -16.14
C PRO A 206 -14.52 18.88 -17.22
N ALA A 207 -15.63 18.24 -16.92
CA ALA A 207 -16.79 18.27 -17.82
C ALA A 207 -17.02 19.72 -18.25
N PRO A 208 -17.32 20.01 -19.52
CA PRO A 208 -17.59 21.36 -19.92
C PRO A 208 -18.63 21.95 -18.95
N PRO A 209 -18.43 23.18 -18.50
CA PRO A 209 -19.32 23.79 -17.52
C PRO A 209 -20.74 23.64 -18.04
N PRO A 210 -21.71 23.30 -17.19
CA PRO A 210 -23.08 23.15 -17.60
C PRO A 210 -23.59 24.43 -18.26
N PRO A 211 -24.52 24.36 -19.20
CA PRO A 211 -25.08 25.53 -19.83
C PRO A 211 -25.54 26.56 -18.79
N ARG A 212 -25.34 27.85 -19.08
CA ARG A 212 -25.67 28.94 -18.14
C ARG A 212 -27.10 28.83 -17.59
N GLU A 213 -28.04 28.38 -18.41
CA GLU A 213 -29.43 28.19 -18.03
C GLU A 213 -29.60 27.14 -16.92
N ASP A 214 -28.85 26.06 -16.98
CA ASP A 214 -28.86 25.00 -15.95
C ASP A 214 -28.26 25.49 -14.65
N LEU A 215 -27.17 26.27 -14.71
CA LEU A 215 -26.58 26.91 -13.52
C LEU A 215 -27.57 27.86 -12.85
N VAL A 216 -28.26 28.72 -13.62
CA VAL A 216 -29.27 29.65 -13.08
C VAL A 216 -30.44 28.87 -12.47
N ARG A 217 -30.85 27.77 -13.11
CA ARG A 217 -31.90 26.89 -12.56
C ARG A 217 -31.48 26.24 -11.23
N GLN A 218 -30.23 25.77 -11.12
CA GLN A 218 -29.72 25.23 -9.88
C GLN A 218 -29.66 26.28 -8.77
N LEU A 219 -29.14 27.49 -9.05
CA LEU A 219 -29.11 28.57 -8.08
C LEU A 219 -30.51 28.96 -7.58
N ARG A 220 -31.52 28.94 -8.46
CA ARG A 220 -32.93 29.21 -8.08
C ARG A 220 -33.55 28.10 -7.25
N ALA A 221 -33.09 26.87 -7.41
CA ALA A 221 -33.58 25.72 -6.64
C ALA A 221 -32.92 25.63 -5.24
N ASP A 222 -31.79 26.32 -5.00
CA ASP A 222 -31.09 26.27 -3.75
C ASP A 222 -31.86 26.97 -2.61
N PRO A 223 -32.22 26.24 -1.53
CA PRO A 223 -32.97 26.83 -0.40
C PRO A 223 -32.17 27.93 0.32
N THR A 224 -30.84 27.84 0.39
CA THR A 224 -29.99 28.81 1.10
C THR A 224 -30.05 30.20 0.42
N LEU A 225 -30.12 30.21 -0.90
CA LEU A 225 -30.29 31.45 -1.67
C LEU A 225 -31.74 31.96 -1.66
N ARG A 226 -32.71 31.06 -1.72
CA ARG A 226 -34.14 31.45 -1.73
C ARG A 226 -34.61 32.11 -0.44
N PHE A 227 -34.08 31.63 0.70
CA PHE A 227 -34.56 32.09 2.01
C PHE A 227 -33.67 33.18 2.62
N SER A 228 -32.49 33.48 2.08
CA SER A 228 -31.68 34.63 2.52
C SER A 228 -32.03 35.89 1.74
N GLU A 229 -31.91 37.03 2.38
CA GLU A 229 -32.15 38.35 1.77
C GLU A 229 -31.16 38.63 0.65
N THR A 230 -29.87 38.39 0.93
CA THR A 230 -28.76 38.50 -0.05
C THR A 230 -28.96 37.56 -1.25
N GLY A 231 -29.39 36.31 -1.00
CA GLY A 231 -29.65 35.34 -2.04
C GLY A 231 -30.82 35.78 -2.96
N ARG A 232 -31.90 36.26 -2.38
CA ARG A 232 -33.04 36.79 -3.17
C ARG A 232 -32.64 37.98 -4.02
N THR A 233 -31.82 38.87 -3.50
CA THR A 233 -31.31 40.02 -4.27
C THR A 233 -30.43 39.55 -5.43
N LEU A 234 -29.51 38.59 -5.16
CA LEU A 234 -28.68 38.01 -6.20
C LEU A 234 -29.49 37.32 -7.30
N LEU A 235 -30.49 36.53 -6.92
CA LEU A 235 -31.36 35.83 -7.89
C LEU A 235 -32.11 36.82 -8.79
N ARG A 236 -32.62 37.95 -8.25
CA ARG A 236 -33.26 39.02 -9.03
C ARG A 236 -32.28 39.67 -10.02
N LEU A 237 -31.07 39.99 -9.58
CA LEU A 237 -30.02 40.54 -10.44
C LEU A 237 -29.62 39.59 -11.58
N LEU A 238 -29.57 38.28 -11.28
CA LEU A 238 -29.31 37.27 -12.31
C LEU A 238 -30.44 37.12 -13.32
N GLU A 239 -31.70 37.27 -12.91
CA GLU A 239 -32.87 37.25 -13.81
C GLU A 239 -32.79 38.32 -14.86
N VAL A 240 -32.54 39.56 -14.47
CA VAL A 240 -32.42 40.68 -15.39
C VAL A 240 -31.24 40.49 -16.36
N ARG A 241 -30.12 39.91 -15.91
CA ARG A 241 -28.95 39.70 -16.75
C ARG A 241 -28.95 38.38 -17.53
N ALA A 242 -29.89 37.49 -17.27
CA ALA A 242 -30.05 36.21 -17.99
C ALA A 242 -30.83 36.35 -19.30
N LEU A 243 -31.16 37.58 -19.71
CA LEU A 243 -31.80 37.84 -21.01
C LEU A 243 -30.91 37.30 -22.15
N PRO A 244 -31.49 36.58 -23.11
CA PRO A 244 -30.76 36.09 -24.25
C PRO A 244 -30.22 37.25 -25.12
N PRO A 245 -29.13 37.05 -25.89
CA PRO A 245 -28.46 38.09 -26.68
C PRO A 245 -29.41 38.81 -27.63
N GLU A 246 -30.39 38.10 -28.17
CA GLU A 246 -31.37 38.65 -29.12
C GLU A 246 -32.28 39.72 -28.46
N LYS A 247 -32.63 39.53 -27.18
CA LYS A 247 -33.40 40.52 -26.42
C LYS A 247 -32.57 41.78 -26.13
N TRP A 248 -31.27 41.61 -25.81
CA TRP A 248 -30.38 42.76 -25.66
C TRP A 248 -30.23 43.55 -26.96
N ALA A 249 -30.09 42.86 -28.09
CA ALA A 249 -30.02 43.48 -29.40
C ALA A 249 -31.32 44.29 -29.72
N ALA A 250 -32.47 43.71 -29.40
CA ALA A 250 -33.74 44.39 -29.60
C ALA A 250 -33.88 45.65 -28.72
N ILE A 251 -33.43 45.58 -27.43
CA ILE A 251 -33.42 46.74 -26.54
C ILE A 251 -32.50 47.83 -27.10
N ALA A 252 -31.30 47.47 -27.55
CA ALA A 252 -30.32 48.42 -28.10
C ALA A 252 -30.84 49.08 -29.38
N ALA A 253 -31.52 48.35 -30.26
CA ALA A 253 -32.08 48.86 -31.50
C ALA A 253 -33.20 49.89 -31.25
N ASN A 254 -34.00 49.69 -30.21
CA ASN A 254 -35.11 50.56 -29.82
C ASN A 254 -34.71 51.71 -28.88
N MET A 255 -33.43 51.85 -28.54
CA MET A 255 -32.94 52.90 -27.64
C MET A 255 -32.97 54.27 -28.33
N PRO A 256 -33.60 55.29 -27.70
CA PRO A 256 -33.55 56.66 -28.23
C PRO A 256 -32.15 57.16 -28.43
N ALA A 257 -31.88 57.84 -29.54
CA ALA A 257 -30.52 58.26 -29.93
C ALA A 257 -29.81 59.09 -28.84
N HIS A 258 -30.55 59.98 -28.18
CA HIS A 258 -29.99 60.86 -27.15
C HIS A 258 -29.59 60.15 -25.83
N TRP A 259 -30.05 58.91 -25.63
CA TRP A 259 -29.68 58.11 -24.45
C TRP A 259 -28.61 57.05 -24.72
N ARG A 260 -28.26 56.76 -25.97
CA ARG A 260 -27.37 55.66 -26.33
C ARG A 260 -26.01 55.76 -25.65
N ASP A 261 -25.37 56.91 -25.64
CA ASP A 261 -24.02 57.12 -25.05
C ASP A 261 -24.08 57.00 -23.52
N VAL A 262 -25.13 57.57 -22.91
CA VAL A 262 -25.30 57.47 -21.44
C VAL A 262 -25.52 56.04 -21.01
N MET A 263 -26.42 55.36 -21.70
CA MET A 263 -26.73 53.96 -21.41
C MET A 263 -25.55 53.02 -21.69
N GLY A 264 -24.74 53.33 -22.72
CA GLY A 264 -23.48 52.61 -22.99
C GLY A 264 -22.53 52.69 -21.84
N ARG A 265 -22.27 53.91 -21.31
CA ARG A 265 -21.40 54.12 -20.14
C ARG A 265 -21.93 53.41 -18.90
N VAL A 266 -23.19 53.54 -18.55
CA VAL A 266 -23.80 52.86 -17.40
C VAL A 266 -23.69 51.34 -17.53
N ALA A 267 -23.93 50.80 -18.75
CA ALA A 267 -23.79 49.35 -18.99
C ALA A 267 -22.37 48.85 -18.80
N MET A 268 -21.35 49.62 -19.21
CA MET A 268 -19.92 49.29 -18.98
C MET A 268 -19.58 49.29 -17.49
N GLU A 269 -19.99 50.33 -16.75
CA GLU A 269 -19.76 50.40 -15.29
C GLU A 269 -20.43 49.21 -14.56
N CYS A 270 -21.64 48.85 -14.97
CA CYS A 270 -22.30 47.64 -14.46
C CYS A 270 -21.51 46.38 -14.79
N ALA A 271 -20.94 46.25 -16.00
CA ALA A 271 -20.15 45.08 -16.38
C ALA A 271 -18.87 44.97 -15.53
N ASP A 272 -18.19 46.07 -15.28
CA ASP A 272 -17.00 46.10 -14.44
C ASP A 272 -17.30 45.77 -12.97
N THR A 273 -18.42 46.25 -12.44
CA THR A 273 -18.91 45.89 -11.11
C THR A 273 -19.15 44.36 -11.00
N TRP A 274 -19.75 43.76 -12.01
CA TRP A 274 -19.97 42.31 -12.04
C TRP A 274 -18.69 41.52 -12.19
N ARG A 275 -17.72 42.03 -12.93
CA ARG A 275 -16.41 41.40 -13.05
C ARG A 275 -15.69 41.40 -11.69
N THR A 276 -15.67 42.55 -11.01
CA THR A 276 -15.13 42.69 -9.65
C THR A 276 -15.81 41.74 -8.67
N PHE A 277 -17.14 41.62 -8.73
CA PHE A 277 -17.88 40.67 -7.90
C PHE A 277 -17.48 39.20 -8.17
N ALA A 278 -17.32 38.84 -9.44
CA ALA A 278 -16.85 37.49 -9.83
C ALA A 278 -15.45 37.19 -9.29
N ASP A 279 -14.53 38.14 -9.37
CA ASP A 279 -13.16 38.02 -8.85
C ASP A 279 -13.16 37.87 -7.33
N GLN A 280 -14.03 38.59 -6.61
CA GLN A 280 -14.20 38.44 -5.17
C GLN A 280 -14.71 37.04 -4.77
N LEU A 281 -15.64 36.49 -5.53
CA LEU A 281 -16.12 35.11 -5.30
C LEU A 281 -15.03 34.08 -5.56
N ALA A 282 -14.22 34.26 -6.61
CA ALA A 282 -13.12 33.38 -6.94
C ALA A 282 -11.98 33.43 -5.90
N ALA A 283 -11.76 34.57 -5.27
CA ALA A 283 -10.74 34.74 -4.22
C ALA A 283 -11.13 34.08 -2.87
N GLY A 284 -12.38 33.68 -2.68
CA GLY A 284 -12.91 33.11 -1.44
C GLY A 284 -12.98 34.08 -0.25
N PRO A 285 -13.58 33.71 0.87
CA PRO A 285 -13.62 34.57 2.05
C PRO A 285 -12.20 34.76 2.59
N ARG A 286 -11.74 36.03 2.66
CA ARG A 286 -10.53 36.38 3.41
C ARG A 286 -10.80 36.05 4.87
N THR A 287 -10.16 35.00 5.41
CA THR A 287 -10.11 34.76 6.85
C THR A 287 -9.44 35.99 7.48
N GLN A 288 -10.23 36.87 8.05
CA GLN A 288 -9.71 37.87 9.00
C GLN A 288 -9.25 37.09 10.22
N THR A 289 -7.94 36.83 10.28
CA THR A 289 -7.26 36.49 11.53
C THR A 289 -7.19 37.78 12.34
N GLY A 290 -8.09 37.92 13.29
CA GLY A 290 -8.02 38.88 14.36
C GLY A 290 -7.27 38.31 15.55
#